data_2d2fd2deda51fce3f9f5d33efd345760
#
_entry.id   2d2fd2deda51fce3f9f5d33efd345760
#
_cell.length_a   1.000
_cell.length_b   1.000
_cell.length_c   1.000
_cell.angle_alpha   90.00
_cell.angle_beta   90.00
_cell.angle_gamma   90.00
#
_symmetry.space_group_name_H-M   'P 1'
#
loop_
_entity.id
_entity.type
_entity.pdbx_description
1 polymer ?
#
loop_
_entity_poly.entity_id
_entity_poly.type
_entity_poly.pdbx_seq_one_letter_code
_entity_poly.pdbx_strand_id
1 'polypeptide(L)'
;MAVNLNDDLEFIDDDYFDMFGFEDEGFEVNRLRREGNGAGQDDVEDASKQKSDTSALEYRKGKDMQGIPWERLNYTRDKYREMRLKQYKNFQNLSRPHHGLEKECKQVKSGSRFYDFQSNTRLVKSTIVHFQLRNLLWATSKHDVYTVQNYSVMHWSSLLQRGREVLNVAGQIAPTQKYHGSSPRPLSRVQISTMAVKDNLMVAGGFQGEVICKYLNQSGVAFCTNLTDSDNAITNAVDIYQPSNGSTRVMTANNDCYVRVFDVERFVLLNRFSHSWSVNNTSVSPDGKLLAVLGDSTECLVADPQSGKAIGSLKGHFDYSFASAWHPDGRILATGNQDKTCRLWDIRNPSQSVAVLKGRMGAIRGLKFSSDGRFMAMAEPADFVHICDATSDYYCTQEIDLFGEIAGISFSLDSEALFVGVADRTYGSLLEFNRRNQFHFLDSFF
;
A
#
# COMPACT_ATOMS: atom_id res chain seq x y z
N MET A 1 13.98 -31.94 -0.68
CA MET A 1 13.34 -32.16 -1.98
C MET A 1 13.13 -30.78 -2.56
N ALA A 2 13.91 -30.42 -3.56
CA ALA A 2 13.78 -29.12 -4.25
C ALA A 2 12.55 -29.18 -5.16
N VAL A 3 11.57 -28.38 -4.90
CA VAL A 3 10.43 -28.14 -5.80
C VAL A 3 10.91 -27.14 -6.85
N ASN A 4 10.79 -27.51 -8.11
CA ASN A 4 11.19 -26.72 -9.27
C ASN A 4 10.22 -25.52 -9.40
N LEU A 5 10.69 -24.31 -9.06
CA LEU A 5 9.94 -23.06 -9.07
C LEU A 5 9.82 -22.40 -10.46
N ASN A 6 10.25 -23.05 -11.53
CA ASN A 6 10.28 -22.43 -12.86
C ASN A 6 9.00 -22.59 -13.70
N ASP A 7 8.05 -23.44 -13.29
CA ASP A 7 6.79 -23.65 -14.01
C ASP A 7 5.60 -22.85 -13.43
N ASP A 8 5.74 -22.22 -12.26
CA ASP A 8 4.64 -21.56 -11.55
C ASP A 8 4.43 -20.07 -11.93
N LEU A 9 5.25 -19.51 -12.81
CA LEU A 9 5.20 -18.07 -13.15
C LEU A 9 4.11 -17.68 -14.16
N GLU A 10 3.48 -18.62 -14.83
CA GLU A 10 2.33 -18.35 -15.72
C GLU A 10 0.96 -18.44 -15.01
N PHE A 11 0.90 -18.98 -13.79
CA PHE A 11 -0.34 -19.24 -13.05
C PHE A 11 -0.65 -18.25 -11.92
N ILE A 12 0.17 -17.22 -11.70
CA ILE A 12 0.01 -16.27 -10.56
C ILE A 12 -1.24 -15.38 -10.73
N ASP A 13 -1.78 -15.23 -11.95
CA ASP A 13 -2.98 -14.41 -12.17
C ASP A 13 -4.30 -15.12 -11.80
N ASP A 14 -4.36 -16.45 -11.80
CA ASP A 14 -5.60 -17.18 -11.50
C ASP A 14 -5.58 -17.84 -10.12
N ASP A 15 -4.47 -18.44 -9.68
CA ASP A 15 -4.39 -19.20 -8.41
C ASP A 15 -4.35 -18.34 -7.15
N TYR A 16 -4.00 -17.04 -7.25
CA TYR A 16 -3.96 -16.16 -6.07
C TYR A 16 -5.35 -15.85 -5.52
N PHE A 17 -6.37 -15.82 -6.38
CA PHE A 17 -7.77 -15.66 -5.96
C PHE A 17 -8.36 -16.97 -5.40
N ASP A 18 -7.91 -18.14 -5.87
CA ASP A 18 -8.37 -19.44 -5.39
C ASP A 18 -7.84 -19.80 -4.00
N MET A 19 -6.69 -19.23 -3.55
CA MET A 19 -6.16 -19.49 -2.21
C MET A 19 -7.08 -18.93 -1.10
N PHE A 20 -7.99 -18.01 -1.42
CA PHE A 20 -9.02 -17.52 -0.49
C PHE A 20 -10.37 -18.21 -0.62
N GLY A 21 -10.47 -19.26 -1.46
CA GLY A 21 -11.61 -20.19 -1.49
C GLY A 21 -12.96 -19.55 -1.80
N PHE A 22 -12.98 -18.51 -2.62
CA PHE A 22 -14.22 -17.93 -3.13
C PHE A 22 -14.44 -18.36 -4.56
N GLU A 23 -14.97 -19.57 -4.76
CA GLU A 23 -15.73 -19.87 -5.97
C GLU A 23 -16.93 -18.91 -5.99
N ASP A 24 -16.82 -17.89 -6.84
CA ASP A 24 -17.88 -16.91 -7.08
C ASP A 24 -18.91 -17.55 -8.03
N GLU A 25 -19.68 -18.53 -7.51
CA GLU A 25 -20.77 -19.18 -8.28
C GLU A 25 -21.93 -18.22 -8.62
N GLY A 26 -21.72 -16.90 -8.58
CA GLY A 26 -22.79 -15.90 -8.74
C GLY A 26 -22.60 -14.84 -9.81
N PHE A 27 -21.46 -14.72 -10.46
CA PHE A 27 -21.19 -13.61 -11.40
C PHE A 27 -21.16 -13.99 -12.89
N GLU A 28 -21.96 -14.96 -13.34
CA GLU A 28 -22.24 -15.12 -14.76
C GLU A 28 -23.18 -14.01 -15.25
N VAL A 29 -22.62 -12.91 -15.72
CA VAL A 29 -23.33 -11.99 -16.59
C VAL A 29 -23.53 -12.64 -17.94
N ASN A 30 -24.76 -13.04 -18.26
CA ASN A 30 -25.19 -13.54 -19.56
C ASN A 30 -24.62 -12.66 -20.69
N ARG A 31 -23.61 -13.17 -21.40
CA ARG A 31 -23.14 -12.67 -22.68
C ARG A 31 -24.19 -12.93 -23.73
N LEU A 32 -25.14 -12.04 -23.89
CA LEU A 32 -25.93 -11.96 -25.10
C LEU A 32 -25.06 -11.42 -26.24
N ARG A 33 -24.57 -12.33 -27.07
CA ARG A 33 -24.03 -12.02 -28.40
C ARG A 33 -25.08 -11.27 -29.19
N ARG A 34 -24.79 -10.03 -29.56
CA ARG A 34 -25.36 -9.39 -30.75
C ARG A 34 -24.24 -9.22 -31.77
N GLU A 35 -24.33 -10.03 -32.84
CA GLU A 35 -23.63 -9.78 -34.08
C GLU A 35 -24.25 -8.55 -34.77
N GLY A 36 -23.42 -7.61 -35.18
CA GLY A 36 -23.85 -6.43 -35.95
C GLY A 36 -22.69 -5.48 -36.25
N ASN A 37 -22.14 -5.62 -37.44
CA ASN A 37 -21.28 -4.75 -38.25
C ASN A 37 -20.76 -3.41 -37.71
N GLY A 38 -19.44 -3.30 -37.83
CA GLY A 38 -18.44 -2.27 -37.82
C GLY A 38 -18.82 -0.81 -37.99
N ALA A 39 -18.30 -0.04 -37.08
CA ALA A 39 -17.58 1.25 -37.18
C ALA A 39 -17.63 1.93 -35.79
N GLY A 40 -16.49 2.34 -35.27
CA GLY A 40 -16.43 3.21 -34.07
C GLY A 40 -16.28 2.49 -32.72
N GLN A 41 -15.27 1.63 -32.56
CA GLN A 41 -15.11 0.80 -31.36
C GLN A 41 -14.45 1.53 -30.17
N ASP A 42 -13.73 2.64 -30.39
CA ASP A 42 -12.98 3.32 -29.34
C ASP A 42 -13.83 4.28 -28.47
N ASP A 43 -14.81 4.96 -29.06
CA ASP A 43 -15.65 5.93 -28.32
C ASP A 43 -16.73 5.26 -27.44
N VAL A 44 -17.12 4.02 -27.76
CA VAL A 44 -18.17 3.30 -27.01
C VAL A 44 -17.61 2.65 -25.73
N GLU A 45 -16.35 2.24 -25.71
CA GLU A 45 -15.71 1.69 -24.51
C GLU A 45 -15.48 2.75 -23.43
N ASP A 46 -15.10 3.96 -23.82
CA ASP A 46 -14.85 5.05 -22.87
C ASP A 46 -16.14 5.56 -22.21
N ALA A 47 -17.23 5.66 -22.97
CA ALA A 47 -18.54 6.04 -22.43
C ALA A 47 -19.15 4.97 -21.50
N SER A 48 -18.82 3.68 -21.67
CA SER A 48 -19.28 2.60 -20.77
C SER A 48 -18.48 2.56 -19.48
N LYS A 49 -17.18 2.88 -19.49
CA LYS A 49 -16.31 2.96 -18.31
C LYS A 49 -16.69 4.14 -17.42
N GLN A 50 -17.02 5.29 -18.00
CA GLN A 50 -17.48 6.48 -17.25
C GLN A 50 -18.80 6.25 -16.49
N LYS A 51 -19.69 5.39 -16.99
CA LYS A 51 -20.97 5.07 -16.32
C LYS A 51 -20.83 4.25 -15.03
N SER A 52 -19.70 3.64 -14.81
CA SER A 52 -19.45 2.81 -13.60
C SER A 52 -18.79 3.59 -12.46
N ASP A 53 -18.14 4.73 -12.75
CA ASP A 53 -17.54 5.58 -11.72
C ASP A 53 -18.64 6.22 -10.85
N THR A 54 -18.30 6.55 -9.62
CA THR A 54 -19.22 7.15 -8.65
C THR A 54 -18.63 8.46 -8.15
N SER A 55 -19.42 9.52 -8.26
CA SER A 55 -19.10 10.83 -7.68
C SER A 55 -19.70 10.98 -6.28
N ALA A 56 -19.21 11.96 -5.50
CA ALA A 56 -19.78 12.29 -4.19
C ALA A 56 -21.29 12.60 -4.27
N LEU A 57 -21.73 13.24 -5.35
CA LEU A 57 -23.15 13.57 -5.54
C LEU A 57 -24.02 12.31 -5.74
N GLU A 58 -23.56 11.37 -6.56
CA GLU A 58 -24.25 10.10 -6.78
C GLU A 58 -24.24 9.23 -5.53
N TYR A 59 -23.13 9.20 -4.80
CA TYR A 59 -23.01 8.50 -3.52
C TYR A 59 -24.04 9.04 -2.49
N ARG A 60 -24.17 10.37 -2.38
CA ARG A 60 -25.17 11.00 -1.50
C ARG A 60 -26.62 10.67 -1.92
N LYS A 61 -26.85 10.33 -3.18
CA LYS A 61 -28.15 9.86 -3.72
C LYS A 61 -28.38 8.35 -3.54
N GLY A 62 -27.44 7.63 -2.88
CA GLY A 62 -27.56 6.21 -2.56
C GLY A 62 -26.86 5.25 -3.51
N LYS A 63 -26.09 5.73 -4.52
CA LYS A 63 -25.23 4.86 -5.32
C LYS A 63 -24.08 4.35 -4.48
N ASP A 64 -23.68 3.09 -4.64
CA ASP A 64 -22.52 2.53 -3.95
C ASP A 64 -21.22 3.28 -4.31
N MET A 65 -20.32 3.49 -3.32
CA MET A 65 -19.08 4.24 -3.56
C MET A 65 -18.15 3.58 -4.58
N GLN A 66 -18.18 2.25 -4.70
CA GLN A 66 -17.41 1.49 -5.69
C GLN A 66 -18.22 1.23 -6.97
N GLY A 67 -19.47 1.69 -7.04
CA GLY A 67 -20.39 1.46 -8.15
C GLY A 67 -20.86 0.01 -8.24
N ILE A 68 -20.87 -0.72 -7.12
CA ILE A 68 -21.41 -2.10 -7.06
C ILE A 68 -22.95 -2.01 -7.12
N PRO A 69 -23.58 -2.68 -8.09
CA PRO A 69 -25.04 -2.59 -8.29
C PRO A 69 -25.78 -3.58 -7.38
N TRP A 70 -25.79 -3.33 -6.07
CA TRP A 70 -26.37 -4.23 -5.05
C TRP A 70 -27.82 -4.62 -5.34
N GLU A 71 -28.59 -3.73 -5.98
CA GLU A 71 -29.96 -3.98 -6.37
C GLU A 71 -30.15 -5.05 -7.47
N ARG A 72 -29.04 -5.38 -8.18
CA ARG A 72 -29.02 -6.39 -9.26
C ARG A 72 -28.38 -7.70 -8.81
N LEU A 73 -27.85 -7.73 -7.58
CA LEU A 73 -27.18 -8.89 -7.03
C LEU A 73 -28.13 -9.70 -6.15
N ASN A 74 -27.84 -10.98 -5.96
CA ASN A 74 -28.63 -11.88 -5.13
C ASN A 74 -28.50 -11.59 -3.62
N TYR A 75 -27.58 -10.71 -3.25
CA TYR A 75 -27.28 -10.35 -1.87
C TYR A 75 -27.33 -8.84 -1.69
N THR A 76 -27.85 -8.41 -0.53
CA THR A 76 -27.68 -7.02 -0.09
C THR A 76 -26.24 -6.79 0.38
N ARG A 77 -25.82 -5.53 0.38
CA ARG A 77 -24.48 -5.11 0.85
C ARG A 77 -24.19 -5.64 2.26
N ASP A 78 -25.13 -5.52 3.17
CA ASP A 78 -24.96 -5.92 4.58
C ASP A 78 -24.83 -7.45 4.72
N LYS A 79 -25.65 -8.22 4.00
CA LYS A 79 -25.58 -9.67 4.01
C LYS A 79 -24.27 -10.18 3.41
N TYR A 80 -23.79 -9.53 2.34
CA TYR A 80 -22.49 -9.86 1.76
C TYR A 80 -21.35 -9.51 2.75
N ARG A 81 -21.42 -8.36 3.44
CA ARG A 81 -20.47 -7.99 4.49
C ARG A 81 -20.43 -9.02 5.63
N GLU A 82 -21.57 -9.46 6.13
CA GLU A 82 -21.63 -10.50 7.17
C GLU A 82 -20.98 -11.80 6.71
N MET A 83 -21.23 -12.20 5.47
CA MET A 83 -20.64 -13.39 4.88
C MET A 83 -19.12 -13.26 4.81
N ARG A 84 -18.60 -12.15 4.30
CA ARG A 84 -17.16 -11.91 4.25
C ARG A 84 -16.49 -11.95 5.62
N LEU A 85 -17.08 -11.32 6.63
CA LEU A 85 -16.54 -11.35 8.00
C LEU A 85 -16.49 -12.75 8.60
N LYS A 86 -17.44 -13.63 8.25
CA LYS A 86 -17.47 -15.02 8.71
C LYS A 86 -16.47 -15.91 7.98
N GLN A 87 -16.26 -15.66 6.69
CA GLN A 87 -15.44 -16.51 5.82
C GLN A 87 -13.96 -16.09 5.80
N TYR A 88 -13.67 -14.82 6.02
CA TYR A 88 -12.30 -14.33 5.97
C TYR A 88 -11.43 -14.99 7.04
N LYS A 89 -10.33 -15.60 6.59
CA LYS A 89 -9.32 -16.18 7.45
C LYS A 89 -8.05 -15.38 7.33
N ASN A 90 -7.64 -14.73 8.41
CA ASN A 90 -6.36 -14.04 8.44
C ASN A 90 -5.24 -15.08 8.38
N PHE A 91 -4.30 -14.88 7.45
CA PHE A 91 -3.10 -15.71 7.38
C PHE A 91 -2.27 -15.57 8.66
N GLN A 92 -1.62 -16.63 9.09
CA GLN A 92 -0.74 -16.63 10.25
C GLN A 92 0.63 -17.19 9.84
N ASN A 93 1.71 -16.41 10.05
CA ASN A 93 3.06 -16.92 9.84
C ASN A 93 3.52 -17.77 11.05
N LEU A 94 3.08 -17.39 12.24
CA LEU A 94 3.44 -18.05 13.48
C LEU A 94 2.19 -18.62 14.17
N SER A 95 2.16 -19.94 14.38
CA SER A 95 1.10 -20.63 15.13
C SER A 95 1.30 -20.42 16.64
N ARG A 96 1.07 -19.19 17.13
CA ARG A 96 1.13 -18.84 18.54
C ARG A 96 -0.25 -18.46 19.07
N PRO A 97 -0.62 -18.90 20.29
CA PRO A 97 -1.85 -18.44 20.90
C PRO A 97 -1.76 -16.94 21.22
N HIS A 98 -2.74 -16.18 20.78
CA HIS A 98 -2.82 -14.72 21.02
C HIS A 98 -3.56 -14.40 22.33
N HIS A 99 -3.33 -15.20 23.38
CA HIS A 99 -3.99 -15.01 24.66
C HIS A 99 -3.64 -13.65 25.27
N GLY A 100 -4.66 -12.87 25.59
CA GLY A 100 -4.51 -11.57 26.23
C GLY A 100 -4.42 -10.39 25.29
N LEU A 101 -4.20 -10.57 23.98
CA LEU A 101 -4.11 -9.48 23.01
C LEU A 101 -5.35 -8.59 23.01
N GLU A 102 -6.54 -9.17 23.12
CA GLU A 102 -7.80 -8.43 23.21
C GLU A 102 -7.84 -7.47 24.40
N LYS A 103 -7.21 -7.83 25.52
CA LYS A 103 -7.16 -6.99 26.73
C LYS A 103 -6.18 -5.81 26.60
N GLU A 104 -5.16 -5.95 25.74
CA GLU A 104 -4.21 -4.89 25.45
C GLU A 104 -4.80 -3.87 24.47
N CYS A 105 -5.78 -4.28 23.65
CA CYS A 105 -6.35 -3.43 22.62
C CYS A 105 -7.13 -2.26 23.22
N LYS A 106 -6.81 -1.06 22.73
CA LYS A 106 -7.50 0.17 23.14
C LYS A 106 -8.95 0.14 22.65
N GLN A 107 -9.87 0.47 23.54
CA GLN A 107 -11.25 0.73 23.17
C GLN A 107 -11.31 2.02 22.37
N VAL A 108 -11.93 1.99 21.20
CA VAL A 108 -12.06 3.14 20.30
C VAL A 108 -13.52 3.52 20.11
N LYS A 109 -13.76 4.82 19.90
CA LYS A 109 -15.07 5.35 19.52
C LYS A 109 -15.14 5.41 18.00
N SER A 110 -15.85 4.47 17.39
CA SER A 110 -16.13 4.45 15.96
C SER A 110 -17.25 5.45 15.58
N GLY A 111 -17.38 5.72 14.27
CA GLY A 111 -18.45 6.55 13.71
C GLY A 111 -18.11 8.03 13.60
N SER A 112 -16.87 8.42 13.90
CA SER A 112 -16.37 9.75 13.55
C SER A 112 -16.29 9.91 12.04
N ARG A 113 -16.29 11.16 11.54
CA ARG A 113 -16.16 11.49 10.12
C ARG A 113 -15.09 12.57 9.94
N PHE A 114 -13.94 12.17 9.44
CA PHE A 114 -12.79 13.04 9.19
C PHE A 114 -12.56 13.31 7.72
N TYR A 115 -12.86 12.30 6.88
CA TYR A 115 -12.76 12.35 5.43
C TYR A 115 -14.07 11.86 4.81
N ASP A 116 -14.60 12.63 3.87
CA ASP A 116 -15.82 12.30 3.14
C ASP A 116 -15.47 11.77 1.75
N PHE A 117 -16.21 10.78 1.26
CA PHE A 117 -16.04 10.22 -0.08
C PHE A 117 -16.25 11.29 -1.15
N GLN A 118 -15.28 11.40 -2.05
CA GLN A 118 -15.28 12.36 -3.15
C GLN A 118 -15.56 11.71 -4.50
N SER A 119 -14.81 10.68 -4.82
CA SER A 119 -14.94 10.01 -6.13
C SER A 119 -14.33 8.62 -6.12
N ASN A 120 -14.79 7.82 -7.06
CA ASN A 120 -14.23 6.55 -7.45
C ASN A 120 -13.93 6.61 -8.94
N THR A 121 -12.75 6.14 -9.37
CA THR A 121 -12.45 5.93 -10.78
C THR A 121 -11.90 4.54 -11.04
N ARG A 122 -12.33 3.95 -12.16
CA ARG A 122 -11.83 2.66 -12.67
C ARG A 122 -10.86 2.82 -13.84
N LEU A 123 -10.56 4.06 -14.23
CA LEU A 123 -9.59 4.35 -15.30
C LEU A 123 -8.17 3.96 -14.91
N VAL A 124 -7.88 3.91 -13.62
CA VAL A 124 -6.66 3.35 -13.05
C VAL A 124 -7.02 2.29 -12.02
N LYS A 125 -6.36 1.14 -12.09
CA LYS A 125 -6.59 0.01 -11.21
C LYS A 125 -5.27 -0.42 -10.61
N SER A 126 -5.24 -0.62 -9.31
CA SER A 126 -4.06 -1.22 -8.67
C SER A 126 -4.02 -2.72 -8.93
N THR A 127 -2.82 -3.27 -9.13
CA THR A 127 -2.58 -4.71 -9.12
C THR A 127 -1.60 -5.07 -8.02
N ILE A 128 -1.78 -6.23 -7.41
CA ILE A 128 -0.99 -6.73 -6.30
C ILE A 128 -0.24 -7.96 -6.78
N VAL A 129 1.07 -8.00 -6.58
CA VAL A 129 1.92 -9.15 -6.99
C VAL A 129 2.30 -10.06 -5.82
N HIS A 130 2.14 -9.59 -4.59
CA HIS A 130 2.42 -10.37 -3.39
C HIS A 130 1.41 -10.07 -2.29
N PHE A 131 0.77 -11.12 -1.74
CA PHE A 131 -0.36 -10.97 -0.82
C PHE A 131 -0.04 -10.22 0.48
N GLN A 132 1.21 -10.11 0.86
CA GLN A 132 1.65 -9.39 2.06
C GLN A 132 2.15 -7.97 1.80
N LEU A 133 2.45 -7.58 0.57
CA LEU A 133 3.01 -6.27 0.22
C LEU A 133 1.92 -5.35 -0.34
N ARG A 134 1.71 -4.21 0.30
CA ARG A 134 0.60 -3.28 0.02
C ARG A 134 1.04 -1.81 -0.08
N ASN A 135 2.26 -1.55 -0.53
CA ASN A 135 2.78 -0.19 -0.70
C ASN A 135 2.87 0.19 -2.18
N LEU A 136 1.72 0.18 -2.87
CA LEU A 136 1.61 0.32 -4.32
C LEU A 136 0.88 1.61 -4.75
N LEU A 137 0.63 2.54 -3.82
CA LEU A 137 -0.07 3.78 -4.05
C LEU A 137 0.62 4.95 -3.33
N TRP A 138 0.86 6.07 -4.04
CA TRP A 138 1.48 7.27 -3.52
C TRP A 138 0.86 8.54 -4.09
N ALA A 139 0.38 9.42 -3.23
CA ALA A 139 -0.08 10.76 -3.58
C ALA A 139 1.08 11.75 -3.44
N THR A 140 1.27 12.60 -4.43
CA THR A 140 2.25 13.70 -4.42
C THR A 140 1.59 15.07 -4.28
N SER A 141 0.28 15.13 -4.51
CA SER A 141 -0.54 16.32 -4.24
C SER A 141 -1.98 15.89 -3.94
N LYS A 142 -2.85 16.84 -3.67
CA LYS A 142 -4.30 16.62 -3.56
C LYS A 142 -4.92 16.02 -4.84
N HIS A 143 -4.25 16.19 -5.98
CA HIS A 143 -4.79 15.82 -7.28
C HIS A 143 -3.96 14.78 -8.03
N ASP A 144 -2.76 14.49 -7.57
CA ASP A 144 -1.80 13.64 -8.28
C ASP A 144 -1.45 12.40 -7.47
N VAL A 145 -1.76 11.23 -8.03
CA VAL A 145 -1.57 9.92 -7.41
C VAL A 145 -0.89 8.98 -8.38
N TYR A 146 0.04 8.20 -7.87
CA TYR A 146 0.74 7.14 -8.59
C TYR A 146 0.30 5.79 -8.07
N THR A 147 -0.02 4.85 -8.97
CA THR A 147 -0.40 3.48 -8.62
C THR A 147 0.23 2.48 -9.57
N VAL A 148 0.48 1.28 -9.07
CA VAL A 148 0.99 0.16 -9.88
C VAL A 148 -0.18 -0.54 -10.56
N GLN A 149 -0.10 -0.71 -11.88
CA GLN A 149 -1.05 -1.45 -12.70
C GLN A 149 -0.29 -2.40 -13.62
N ASN A 150 -0.38 -3.70 -13.39
CA ASN A 150 0.39 -4.72 -14.11
C ASN A 150 1.89 -4.41 -14.11
N TYR A 151 2.50 -4.24 -15.28
CA TYR A 151 3.90 -3.89 -15.46
C TYR A 151 4.14 -2.37 -15.57
N SER A 152 3.18 -1.56 -15.14
CA SER A 152 3.25 -0.11 -15.31
C SER A 152 3.00 0.63 -14.02
N VAL A 153 3.59 1.82 -13.89
CA VAL A 153 3.16 2.82 -12.93
C VAL A 153 2.31 3.86 -13.65
N MET A 154 1.08 4.00 -13.18
CA MET A 154 0.11 4.95 -13.68
C MET A 154 0.10 6.19 -12.80
N HIS A 155 0.08 7.36 -13.40
CA HIS A 155 -0.22 8.64 -12.77
C HIS A 155 -1.69 8.99 -13.04
N TRP A 156 -2.45 9.21 -12.00
CA TRP A 156 -3.82 9.73 -12.07
C TRP A 156 -3.86 11.18 -11.61
N SER A 157 -4.51 12.02 -12.40
CA SER A 157 -4.83 13.39 -12.00
C SER A 157 -6.34 13.54 -11.81
N SER A 158 -6.76 13.73 -10.55
CA SER A 158 -8.18 13.94 -10.23
C SER A 158 -8.70 15.28 -10.76
N LEU A 159 -7.82 16.27 -10.93
CA LEU A 159 -8.16 17.55 -11.52
C LEU A 159 -8.47 17.44 -13.03
N LEU A 160 -7.65 16.65 -13.74
CA LEU A 160 -7.80 16.47 -15.20
C LEU A 160 -8.70 15.27 -15.54
N GLN A 161 -9.11 14.47 -14.57
CA GLN A 161 -9.84 13.20 -14.73
C GLN A 161 -9.17 12.30 -15.78
N ARG A 162 -7.83 12.20 -15.69
CA ARG A 162 -7.01 11.50 -16.69
C ARG A 162 -5.93 10.66 -16.05
N GLY A 163 -5.83 9.41 -16.52
CA GLY A 163 -4.69 8.52 -16.24
C GLY A 163 -3.61 8.63 -17.33
N ARG A 164 -2.34 8.54 -16.93
CA ARG A 164 -1.18 8.49 -17.82
C ARG A 164 -0.19 7.47 -17.34
N GLU A 165 0.31 6.64 -18.25
CA GLU A 165 1.44 5.76 -17.95
C GLU A 165 2.74 6.58 -17.77
N VAL A 166 3.43 6.38 -16.67
CA VAL A 166 4.67 7.08 -16.33
C VAL A 166 5.88 6.17 -16.50
N LEU A 167 5.74 4.90 -16.16
CA LEU A 167 6.76 3.88 -16.31
C LEU A 167 6.10 2.61 -16.82
N ASN A 168 6.72 1.98 -17.83
CA ASN A 168 6.35 0.63 -18.29
C ASN A 168 7.59 -0.24 -18.26
N VAL A 169 7.50 -1.37 -17.56
CA VAL A 169 8.59 -2.34 -17.34
C VAL A 169 8.24 -3.74 -17.88
N ALA A 170 7.28 -3.82 -18.80
CA ALA A 170 6.95 -5.05 -19.51
C ALA A 170 8.06 -5.43 -20.53
N GLY A 171 8.70 -4.41 -21.12
CA GLY A 171 9.83 -4.60 -22.03
C GLY A 171 11.17 -4.77 -21.32
N GLN A 172 12.23 -4.90 -22.10
CA GLN A 172 13.59 -4.96 -21.57
C GLN A 172 14.06 -3.58 -21.10
N ILE A 173 14.61 -3.53 -19.89
CA ILE A 173 15.25 -2.37 -19.31
C ILE A 173 16.73 -2.73 -19.10
N ALA A 174 17.62 -1.94 -19.66
CA ALA A 174 19.05 -2.16 -19.48
C ALA A 174 19.49 -1.59 -18.12
N PRO A 175 20.22 -2.34 -17.30
CA PRO A 175 20.86 -1.82 -16.11
C PRO A 175 21.84 -0.70 -16.46
N THR A 176 21.78 0.44 -15.76
CA THR A 176 22.67 1.57 -16.00
C THR A 176 24.03 1.42 -15.30
N GLN A 177 24.10 0.60 -14.25
CA GLN A 177 25.34 0.24 -13.58
C GLN A 177 25.37 -1.24 -13.20
N LYS A 178 26.58 -1.83 -13.29
CA LYS A 178 26.85 -3.16 -12.75
C LYS A 178 27.05 -3.05 -11.24
N TYR A 179 26.25 -3.73 -10.48
CA TYR A 179 26.53 -3.98 -9.08
C TYR A 179 27.66 -5.02 -8.98
N HIS A 180 28.68 -4.79 -8.13
CA HIS A 180 29.76 -5.75 -7.95
C HIS A 180 29.20 -7.08 -7.44
N GLY A 181 29.28 -8.13 -8.28
CA GLY A 181 28.80 -9.48 -7.99
C GLY A 181 27.56 -9.92 -8.74
N SER A 182 26.82 -9.01 -9.41
CA SER A 182 25.67 -9.40 -10.23
C SER A 182 26.04 -9.58 -11.70
N SER A 183 25.52 -10.64 -12.33
CA SER A 183 25.56 -10.80 -13.78
C SER A 183 24.67 -9.72 -14.42
N PRO A 184 25.14 -8.98 -15.46
CA PRO A 184 24.33 -7.95 -16.11
C PRO A 184 23.25 -8.60 -16.96
N ARG A 185 22.15 -9.04 -16.32
CA ARG A 185 20.95 -9.47 -17.02
C ARG A 185 20.09 -8.24 -17.30
N PRO A 186 19.60 -8.04 -18.52
CA PRO A 186 18.63 -7.00 -18.78
C PRO A 186 17.37 -7.31 -17.96
N LEU A 187 16.86 -6.31 -17.24
CA LEU A 187 15.58 -6.44 -16.55
C LEU A 187 14.46 -6.49 -17.58
N SER A 188 13.52 -7.41 -17.44
CA SER A 188 12.37 -7.53 -18.32
C SER A 188 11.17 -8.08 -17.54
N ARG A 189 9.96 -7.63 -17.89
CA ARG A 189 8.71 -8.06 -17.24
C ARG A 189 8.77 -7.96 -15.72
N VAL A 190 9.26 -6.80 -15.23
CA VAL A 190 9.42 -6.60 -13.77
C VAL A 190 8.05 -6.47 -13.11
N GLN A 191 7.75 -7.39 -12.22
CA GLN A 191 6.56 -7.33 -11.36
C GLN A 191 6.85 -6.40 -10.19
N ILE A 192 6.24 -5.21 -10.19
CA ILE A 192 6.49 -4.20 -9.15
C ILE A 192 5.83 -4.64 -7.84
N SER A 193 6.64 -4.90 -6.83
CA SER A 193 6.23 -5.36 -5.50
C SER A 193 6.03 -4.23 -4.49
N THR A 194 6.73 -3.11 -4.70
CA THR A 194 6.67 -1.93 -3.83
C THR A 194 7.07 -0.67 -4.60
N MET A 195 6.62 0.48 -4.15
CA MET A 195 6.93 1.76 -4.78
C MET A 195 6.99 2.89 -3.74
N ALA A 196 7.84 3.88 -3.99
CA ALA A 196 7.84 5.16 -3.29
C ALA A 196 7.98 6.31 -4.29
N VAL A 197 7.27 7.41 -4.01
CA VAL A 197 7.37 8.65 -4.78
C VAL A 197 7.56 9.81 -3.80
N LYS A 198 8.62 10.58 -4.01
CA LYS A 198 8.88 11.78 -3.23
C LYS A 198 9.47 12.85 -4.14
N ASP A 199 8.91 14.05 -4.07
CA ASP A 199 9.29 15.17 -4.93
C ASP A 199 9.23 14.76 -6.43
N ASN A 200 10.35 14.80 -7.11
CA ASN A 200 10.49 14.44 -8.52
C ASN A 200 11.02 13.02 -8.74
N LEU A 201 11.26 12.24 -7.69
CA LEU A 201 11.84 10.90 -7.76
C LEU A 201 10.80 9.83 -7.48
N MET A 202 10.72 8.85 -8.37
CA MET A 202 9.99 7.60 -8.18
C MET A 202 10.98 6.44 -8.12
N VAL A 203 10.79 5.55 -7.14
CA VAL A 203 11.55 4.31 -6.98
C VAL A 203 10.57 3.15 -6.91
N ALA A 204 10.78 2.15 -7.74
CA ALA A 204 10.03 0.90 -7.73
C ALA A 204 10.95 -0.27 -7.43
N GLY A 205 10.50 -1.16 -6.55
CA GLY A 205 11.13 -2.46 -6.29
C GLY A 205 10.38 -3.56 -7.02
N GLY A 206 11.08 -4.62 -7.41
CA GLY A 206 10.50 -5.73 -8.14
C GLY A 206 10.56 -7.06 -7.39
N PHE A 207 9.84 -8.04 -7.91
CA PHE A 207 9.64 -9.35 -7.30
C PHE A 207 10.92 -10.21 -7.30
N GLN A 208 11.86 -9.94 -8.19
CA GLN A 208 13.15 -10.65 -8.29
C GLN A 208 14.33 -9.82 -7.74
N GLY A 209 14.05 -8.84 -6.87
CA GLY A 209 15.09 -8.00 -6.27
C GLY A 209 15.50 -6.83 -7.13
N GLU A 210 14.71 -6.47 -8.12
CA GLU A 210 14.98 -5.31 -8.96
C GLU A 210 14.75 -4.01 -8.20
N VAL A 211 15.48 -2.99 -8.57
CA VAL A 211 15.22 -1.59 -8.24
C VAL A 211 15.28 -0.73 -9.49
N ILE A 212 14.31 0.15 -9.64
CA ILE A 212 14.17 1.06 -10.78
C ILE A 212 13.93 2.46 -10.24
N CYS A 213 14.78 3.40 -10.64
CA CYS A 213 14.67 4.80 -10.26
C CYS A 213 14.36 5.64 -11.51
N LYS A 214 13.40 6.53 -11.41
CA LYS A 214 12.97 7.43 -12.47
C LYS A 214 12.72 8.83 -11.94
N TYR A 215 13.24 9.84 -12.62
CA TYR A 215 12.79 11.21 -12.42
C TYR A 215 11.51 11.47 -13.21
N LEU A 216 10.49 11.97 -12.53
CA LEU A 216 9.13 12.14 -13.10
C LEU A 216 9.08 13.17 -14.23
N ASN A 217 9.97 14.16 -14.21
CA ASN A 217 10.10 15.21 -15.22
C ASN A 217 11.03 14.84 -16.39
N GLN A 218 11.59 13.62 -16.41
CA GLN A 218 12.50 13.16 -17.46
C GLN A 218 11.94 11.94 -18.17
N SER A 219 12.27 11.80 -19.45
CA SER A 219 11.99 10.58 -20.20
C SER A 219 12.93 9.45 -19.78
N GLY A 220 12.46 8.19 -19.89
CA GLY A 220 13.25 7.01 -19.59
C GLY A 220 13.45 6.74 -18.10
N VAL A 221 14.34 5.80 -17.81
CA VAL A 221 14.72 5.34 -16.47
C VAL A 221 16.09 5.94 -16.15
N ALA A 222 16.23 6.52 -14.96
CA ALA A 222 17.49 7.13 -14.52
C ALA A 222 18.50 6.06 -14.05
N PHE A 223 18.01 5.01 -13.39
CA PHE A 223 18.82 3.90 -12.89
C PHE A 223 17.96 2.66 -12.74
N CYS A 224 18.49 1.50 -13.11
CA CYS A 224 17.88 0.22 -12.78
C CYS A 224 18.97 -0.84 -12.60
N THR A 225 18.75 -1.74 -11.65
CA THR A 225 19.66 -2.86 -11.38
C THR A 225 18.92 -3.98 -10.66
N ASN A 226 19.53 -5.18 -10.68
CA ASN A 226 19.15 -6.24 -9.75
C ASN A 226 20.05 -6.15 -8.51
N LEU A 227 19.44 -6.18 -7.31
CA LEU A 227 20.13 -6.00 -6.04
C LEU A 227 20.83 -7.27 -5.54
N THR A 228 20.40 -8.42 -6.03
CA THR A 228 20.84 -9.73 -5.53
C THR A 228 20.62 -10.80 -6.59
N ASP A 229 21.41 -11.86 -6.52
CA ASP A 229 21.26 -13.05 -7.36
C ASP A 229 20.55 -14.20 -6.60
N SER A 230 19.96 -13.92 -5.45
CA SER A 230 19.18 -14.90 -4.67
C SER A 230 17.87 -15.23 -5.36
N ASP A 231 17.48 -16.49 -5.39
CA ASP A 231 16.21 -16.94 -5.99
C ASP A 231 14.96 -16.39 -5.27
N ASN A 232 15.09 -16.00 -4.01
CA ASN A 232 14.01 -15.40 -3.22
C ASN A 232 14.38 -13.97 -2.83
N ALA A 233 14.38 -13.09 -3.80
CA ALA A 233 15.03 -11.78 -3.70
C ALA A 233 14.07 -10.60 -3.63
N ILE A 234 12.78 -10.81 -3.47
CA ILE A 234 11.74 -9.76 -3.52
C ILE A 234 12.21 -8.48 -2.83
N THR A 235 12.09 -7.35 -3.52
CA THR A 235 12.23 -6.03 -2.91
C THR A 235 10.92 -5.70 -2.18
N ASN A 236 10.91 -5.90 -0.87
CA ASN A 236 9.71 -5.80 -0.03
C ASN A 236 9.32 -4.36 0.28
N ALA A 237 10.31 -3.47 0.40
CA ALA A 237 10.07 -2.06 0.65
C ALA A 237 11.12 -1.16 0.01
N VAL A 238 10.70 0.02 -0.38
CA VAL A 238 11.57 1.13 -0.78
C VAL A 238 11.18 2.38 0.00
N ASP A 239 12.16 3.16 0.42
CA ASP A 239 11.98 4.44 1.11
C ASP A 239 12.90 5.50 0.50
N ILE A 240 12.39 6.74 0.36
CA ILE A 240 13.13 7.90 -0.12
C ILE A 240 13.25 8.90 1.02
N TYR A 241 14.44 9.12 1.52
CA TYR A 241 14.66 9.98 2.67
C TYR A 241 15.84 10.94 2.48
N GLN A 242 15.89 11.94 3.34
CA GLN A 242 16.99 12.90 3.39
C GLN A 242 17.60 12.88 4.80
N PRO A 243 18.87 12.45 4.96
CA PRO A 243 19.59 12.65 6.20
C PRO A 243 19.88 14.14 6.43
N SER A 244 20.34 14.47 7.61
CA SER A 244 20.60 15.87 8.04
C SER A 244 21.59 16.64 7.14
N ASN A 245 22.37 15.96 6.32
CA ASN A 245 23.26 16.58 5.32
C ASN A 245 22.56 17.03 4.03
N GLY A 246 21.24 16.78 3.89
CA GLY A 246 20.41 17.22 2.78
C GLY A 246 20.47 16.39 1.51
N SER A 247 21.36 15.37 1.40
CA SER A 247 21.43 14.50 0.22
C SER A 247 20.24 13.53 0.19
N THR A 248 19.61 13.36 -0.98
CA THR A 248 18.53 12.38 -1.12
C THR A 248 19.11 10.97 -1.20
N ARG A 249 18.52 10.04 -0.45
CA ARG A 249 18.88 8.64 -0.41
C ARG A 249 17.71 7.74 -0.66
N VAL A 250 17.97 6.57 -1.23
CA VAL A 250 17.02 5.48 -1.39
C VAL A 250 17.46 4.33 -0.52
N MET A 251 16.53 3.81 0.27
CA MET A 251 16.69 2.60 1.06
C MET A 251 15.83 1.51 0.47
N THR A 252 16.37 0.29 0.35
CA THR A 252 15.63 -0.90 -0.07
C THR A 252 15.72 -1.96 1.00
N ALA A 253 14.64 -2.68 1.20
CA ALA A 253 14.56 -3.86 2.07
C ALA A 253 14.17 -5.07 1.24
N ASN A 254 14.92 -6.15 1.38
CA ASN A 254 14.74 -7.33 0.54
C ASN A 254 14.57 -8.61 1.37
N ASN A 255 13.99 -9.60 0.71
CA ASN A 255 13.79 -10.94 1.27
C ASN A 255 15.10 -11.68 1.56
N ASP A 256 16.20 -11.26 0.94
CA ASP A 256 17.56 -11.79 1.18
C ASP A 256 18.18 -11.32 2.51
N CYS A 257 17.36 -10.78 3.41
CA CYS A 257 17.75 -10.31 4.75
C CYS A 257 18.64 -9.07 4.76
N TYR A 258 18.71 -8.31 3.68
CA TYR A 258 19.50 -7.10 3.62
C TYR A 258 18.66 -5.84 3.47
N VAL A 259 19.13 -4.79 4.13
CA VAL A 259 18.76 -3.40 3.85
C VAL A 259 19.92 -2.73 3.14
N ARG A 260 19.64 -2.04 2.02
CA ARG A 260 20.63 -1.35 1.20
C ARG A 260 20.32 0.12 1.11
N VAL A 261 21.32 0.96 1.16
CA VAL A 261 21.21 2.42 1.08
C VAL A 261 22.00 2.93 -0.13
N PHE A 262 21.32 3.67 -0.99
CA PHE A 262 21.90 4.25 -2.22
C PHE A 262 21.91 5.77 -2.14
N ASP A 263 22.99 6.35 -2.66
CA ASP A 263 23.05 7.76 -3.04
C ASP A 263 22.31 7.95 -4.38
N VAL A 264 21.37 8.90 -4.44
CA VAL A 264 20.53 9.11 -5.63
C VAL A 264 21.25 9.92 -6.71
N GLU A 265 22.18 10.79 -6.34
CA GLU A 265 22.89 11.62 -7.33
C GLU A 265 23.83 10.80 -8.21
N ARG A 266 24.43 9.78 -7.60
CA ARG A 266 25.42 8.91 -8.26
C ARG A 266 24.94 7.49 -8.50
N PHE A 267 23.79 7.13 -7.92
CA PHE A 267 23.24 5.76 -7.86
C PHE A 267 24.27 4.73 -7.39
N VAL A 268 25.02 5.09 -6.34
CA VAL A 268 26.04 4.23 -5.73
C VAL A 268 25.51 3.67 -4.42
N LEU A 269 25.77 2.37 -4.19
CA LEU A 269 25.53 1.75 -2.91
C LEU A 269 26.46 2.36 -1.86
N LEU A 270 25.88 2.97 -0.83
CA LEU A 270 26.61 3.54 0.30
C LEU A 270 26.82 2.52 1.40
N ASN A 271 25.75 1.83 1.79
CA ASN A 271 25.75 0.90 2.91
C ASN A 271 24.86 -0.30 2.63
N ARG A 272 25.19 -1.42 3.29
CA ARG A 272 24.42 -2.65 3.29
C ARG A 272 24.42 -3.23 4.69
N PHE A 273 23.22 -3.46 5.27
CA PHE A 273 23.04 -4.01 6.61
C PHE A 273 22.41 -5.39 6.51
N SER A 274 22.96 -6.38 7.23
CA SER A 274 22.43 -7.74 7.29
C SER A 274 21.59 -7.95 8.53
N HIS A 275 20.50 -8.68 8.36
CA HIS A 275 19.62 -9.14 9.43
C HIS A 275 19.53 -10.66 9.42
N SER A 276 19.04 -11.27 10.51
CA SER A 276 18.84 -12.71 10.61
C SER A 276 17.50 -13.20 10.05
N TRP A 277 16.71 -12.30 9.50
CA TRP A 277 15.35 -12.53 8.94
C TRP A 277 15.08 -11.62 7.76
N SER A 278 14.11 -12.01 6.93
CA SER A 278 13.68 -11.24 5.76
C SER A 278 13.08 -9.90 6.18
N VAL A 279 13.58 -8.81 5.60
CA VAL A 279 13.12 -7.46 5.94
C VAL A 279 11.92 -7.12 5.07
N ASN A 280 10.75 -6.96 5.70
CA ASN A 280 9.49 -6.68 5.02
C ASN A 280 9.20 -5.18 4.85
N ASN A 281 9.69 -4.36 5.77
CA ASN A 281 9.46 -2.92 5.72
C ASN A 281 10.58 -2.16 6.43
N THR A 282 10.87 -0.98 5.90
CA THR A 282 11.76 0.01 6.52
C THR A 282 11.12 1.38 6.43
N SER A 283 11.34 2.23 7.44
CA SER A 283 11.00 3.65 7.38
C SER A 283 11.96 4.49 8.21
N VAL A 284 12.38 5.62 7.66
CA VAL A 284 13.29 6.56 8.33
C VAL A 284 12.46 7.64 9.02
N SER A 285 12.87 8.02 10.25
CA SER A 285 12.22 9.10 11.00
C SER A 285 12.29 10.43 10.24
N PRO A 286 11.36 11.37 10.45
CA PRO A 286 11.32 12.64 9.74
C PRO A 286 12.60 13.47 9.86
N ASP A 287 13.33 13.36 10.98
CA ASP A 287 14.62 14.03 11.21
C ASP A 287 15.83 13.26 10.63
N GLY A 288 15.61 12.10 10.02
CA GLY A 288 16.65 11.28 9.39
C GLY A 288 17.59 10.56 10.36
N LYS A 289 17.27 10.49 11.66
CA LYS A 289 18.18 9.94 12.68
C LYS A 289 17.87 8.52 13.12
N LEU A 290 16.65 8.06 12.93
CA LEU A 290 16.22 6.73 13.33
C LEU A 290 15.66 5.96 12.13
N LEU A 291 15.92 4.67 12.12
CA LEU A 291 15.43 3.72 11.13
C LEU A 291 14.62 2.63 11.83
N ALA A 292 13.36 2.49 11.46
CA ALA A 292 12.57 1.31 11.82
C ALA A 292 12.83 0.20 10.81
N VAL A 293 13.10 -1.02 11.30
CA VAL A 293 13.31 -2.23 10.49
C VAL A 293 12.38 -3.32 11.00
N LEU A 294 11.51 -3.79 10.10
CA LEU A 294 10.47 -4.78 10.39
C LEU A 294 10.56 -5.93 9.41
N GLY A 295 10.21 -7.13 9.85
CA GLY A 295 10.28 -8.30 8.97
C GLY A 295 9.73 -9.57 9.61
N ASP A 296 10.31 -10.70 9.24
CA ASP A 296 9.91 -12.04 9.68
C ASP A 296 10.35 -12.30 11.12
N SER A 297 9.97 -11.37 12.00
CA SER A 297 10.22 -11.37 13.42
C SER A 297 9.04 -10.77 14.17
N THR A 298 8.83 -11.20 15.42
CA THR A 298 7.89 -10.55 16.34
C THR A 298 8.44 -9.25 16.93
N GLU A 299 9.76 -9.02 16.81
CA GLU A 299 10.41 -7.80 17.26
C GLU A 299 10.66 -6.87 16.08
N CYS A 300 10.39 -5.59 16.26
CA CYS A 300 10.78 -4.52 15.34
C CYS A 300 12.04 -3.84 15.87
N LEU A 301 13.00 -3.54 15.00
CA LEU A 301 14.24 -2.89 15.40
C LEU A 301 14.14 -1.38 15.16
N VAL A 302 14.75 -0.62 16.06
CA VAL A 302 15.09 0.79 15.85
C VAL A 302 16.60 0.87 15.72
N ALA A 303 17.09 1.42 14.61
CA ALA A 303 18.50 1.43 14.25
C ALA A 303 18.96 2.82 13.83
N ASP A 304 20.26 3.03 13.74
CA ASP A 304 20.88 4.18 13.10
C ASP A 304 20.87 3.98 11.57
N PRO A 305 20.33 4.90 10.78
CA PRO A 305 20.20 4.74 9.32
C PRO A 305 21.52 4.82 8.56
N GLN A 306 22.61 5.29 9.20
CA GLN A 306 23.92 5.39 8.57
C GLN A 306 24.75 4.13 8.80
N SER A 307 24.75 3.60 10.01
CA SER A 307 25.56 2.43 10.38
C SER A 307 24.78 1.12 10.38
N GLY A 308 23.45 1.17 10.36
CA GLY A 308 22.58 -0.01 10.54
C GLY A 308 22.61 -0.59 11.95
N LYS A 309 23.31 0.04 12.88
CA LYS A 309 23.45 -0.47 14.25
C LYS A 309 22.12 -0.34 14.99
N ALA A 310 21.63 -1.45 15.54
CA ALA A 310 20.45 -1.46 16.37
C ALA A 310 20.67 -0.61 17.62
N ILE A 311 19.75 0.30 17.88
CA ILE A 311 19.68 1.18 19.06
C ILE A 311 18.74 0.54 20.10
N GLY A 312 17.67 -0.11 19.63
CA GLY A 312 16.69 -0.78 20.48
C GLY A 312 15.79 -1.72 19.71
N SER A 313 14.98 -2.47 20.44
CA SER A 313 13.94 -3.33 19.85
C SER A 313 12.59 -3.05 20.50
N LEU A 314 11.53 -3.15 19.70
CA LEU A 314 10.14 -2.98 20.09
C LEU A 314 9.51 -4.37 20.18
N LYS A 315 9.06 -4.73 21.39
CA LYS A 315 8.53 -6.06 21.70
C LYS A 315 7.07 -5.99 22.08
N GLY A 316 6.27 -6.90 21.53
CA GLY A 316 4.84 -6.97 21.86
C GLY A 316 3.97 -7.54 20.74
N HIS A 317 4.42 -7.53 19.51
CA HIS A 317 3.73 -8.20 18.40
C HIS A 317 3.84 -9.74 18.52
N PHE A 318 2.84 -10.43 17.98
CA PHE A 318 2.74 -11.89 18.06
C PHE A 318 3.10 -12.60 16.75
N ASP A 319 3.21 -11.86 15.65
CA ASP A 319 3.52 -12.39 14.33
C ASP A 319 4.43 -11.40 13.58
N TYR A 320 4.64 -11.60 12.27
CA TYR A 320 5.50 -10.78 11.42
C TYR A 320 4.90 -9.41 11.12
N SER A 321 5.76 -8.42 10.98
CA SER A 321 5.36 -7.03 10.69
C SER A 321 5.63 -6.63 9.25
N PHE A 322 4.69 -5.84 8.66
CA PHE A 322 4.73 -5.48 7.24
C PHE A 322 4.57 -3.99 6.96
N ALA A 323 4.19 -3.20 7.93
CA ALA A 323 3.98 -1.77 7.75
C ALA A 323 4.54 -0.97 8.91
N SER A 324 5.12 0.18 8.61
CA SER A 324 5.50 1.17 9.61
C SER A 324 5.25 2.59 9.09
N ALA A 325 5.01 3.50 10.03
CA ALA A 325 4.89 4.93 9.74
C ALA A 325 5.34 5.75 10.95
N TRP A 326 6.08 6.81 10.69
CA TRP A 326 6.44 7.79 11.70
C TRP A 326 5.42 8.93 11.73
N HIS A 327 5.02 9.32 12.93
CA HIS A 327 4.35 10.59 13.13
C HIS A 327 5.30 11.74 12.72
N PRO A 328 4.81 12.81 12.08
CA PRO A 328 5.67 13.89 11.57
C PRO A 328 6.56 14.56 12.62
N ASP A 329 6.20 14.51 13.91
CA ASP A 329 7.04 15.03 15.00
C ASP A 329 8.23 14.12 15.38
N GLY A 330 8.29 12.91 14.78
CA GLY A 330 9.36 11.94 15.01
C GLY A 330 9.32 11.21 16.36
N ARG A 331 8.30 11.43 17.20
CA ARG A 331 8.20 10.79 18.53
C ARG A 331 7.47 9.46 18.50
N ILE A 332 6.42 9.36 17.70
CA ILE A 332 5.60 8.15 17.63
C ILE A 332 5.93 7.39 16.35
N LEU A 333 6.23 6.11 16.52
CA LEU A 333 6.31 5.12 15.47
C LEU A 333 5.09 4.20 15.55
N ALA A 334 4.38 4.02 14.44
CA ALA A 334 3.34 3.01 14.29
C ALA A 334 3.90 1.79 13.57
N THR A 335 3.56 0.59 14.04
CA THR A 335 3.93 -0.70 13.41
C THR A 335 2.69 -1.56 13.19
N GLY A 336 2.51 -2.05 11.96
CA GLY A 336 1.40 -2.91 11.55
C GLY A 336 1.85 -4.36 11.38
N ASN A 337 1.04 -5.27 11.89
CA ASN A 337 1.43 -6.65 12.06
C ASN A 337 0.36 -7.64 11.56
N GLN A 338 0.80 -8.86 11.28
CA GLN A 338 -0.05 -9.98 10.92
C GLN A 338 -0.99 -10.42 12.05
N ASP A 339 -0.69 -10.08 13.30
CA ASP A 339 -1.53 -10.32 14.48
C ASP A 339 -2.82 -9.47 14.51
N LYS A 340 -3.13 -8.75 13.44
CA LYS A 340 -4.26 -7.83 13.23
C LYS A 340 -4.17 -6.55 14.06
N THR A 341 -3.00 -6.22 14.60
CA THR A 341 -2.84 -5.00 15.40
C THR A 341 -1.89 -4.01 14.78
N CYS A 342 -2.13 -2.74 15.08
CA CYS A 342 -1.17 -1.65 14.97
C CYS A 342 -0.75 -1.26 16.37
N ARG A 343 0.55 -1.25 16.65
CA ARG A 343 1.12 -0.76 17.89
C ARG A 343 1.75 0.59 17.69
N LEU A 344 1.54 1.48 18.64
CA LEU A 344 2.12 2.82 18.67
C LEU A 344 3.20 2.87 19.75
N TRP A 345 4.36 3.42 19.40
CA TRP A 345 5.54 3.43 20.25
C TRP A 345 6.05 4.85 20.44
N ASP A 346 6.18 5.31 21.68
CA ASP A 346 6.95 6.52 21.98
C ASP A 346 8.45 6.14 22.01
N ILE A 347 9.19 6.63 21.02
CA ILE A 347 10.61 6.27 20.86
C ILE A 347 11.50 6.73 22.01
N ARG A 348 11.05 7.69 22.80
CA ARG A 348 11.75 8.13 24.03
C ARG A 348 11.66 7.09 25.15
N ASN A 349 10.60 6.25 25.11
CA ASN A 349 10.39 5.13 26.03
C ASN A 349 9.81 3.91 25.29
N PRO A 350 10.64 3.19 24.53
CA PRO A 350 10.19 2.10 23.65
C PRO A 350 9.93 0.78 24.39
N SER A 351 10.00 0.76 25.73
CA SER A 351 9.85 -0.46 26.53
C SER A 351 8.48 -1.13 26.39
N GLN A 352 7.44 -0.34 26.09
CA GLN A 352 6.08 -0.81 25.86
C GLN A 352 5.38 0.09 24.86
N SER A 353 4.39 -0.46 24.14
CA SER A 353 3.54 0.34 23.26
C SER A 353 2.63 1.25 24.06
N VAL A 354 2.47 2.49 23.60
CA VAL A 354 1.55 3.48 24.22
C VAL A 354 0.10 3.21 23.87
N ALA A 355 -0.16 2.55 22.74
CA ALA A 355 -1.49 2.09 22.34
C ALA A 355 -1.38 0.87 21.42
N VAL A 356 -2.41 0.02 21.47
CA VAL A 356 -2.63 -1.11 20.58
C VAL A 356 -3.98 -0.93 19.93
N LEU A 357 -3.99 -0.74 18.61
CA LEU A 357 -5.21 -0.59 17.81
C LEU A 357 -5.46 -1.88 17.03
N LYS A 358 -6.70 -2.35 17.02
CA LYS A 358 -7.05 -3.62 16.38
C LYS A 358 -7.76 -3.38 15.05
N GLY A 359 -7.37 -4.14 14.02
CA GLY A 359 -8.13 -4.29 12.78
C GLY A 359 -9.44 -5.07 13.02
N ARG A 360 -10.37 -4.91 12.12
CA ARG A 360 -11.68 -5.57 12.19
C ARG A 360 -11.61 -7.03 11.72
N MET A 361 -10.86 -7.29 10.65
CA MET A 361 -10.87 -8.56 9.94
C MET A 361 -9.48 -9.18 9.82
N GLY A 362 -8.51 -8.41 9.34
CA GLY A 362 -7.22 -8.91 8.92
C GLY A 362 -6.00 -8.19 9.50
N ALA A 363 -4.85 -8.58 9.02
CA ALA A 363 -3.55 -7.98 9.34
C ALA A 363 -3.52 -6.48 9.03
N ILE A 364 -2.59 -5.74 9.62
CA ILE A 364 -2.37 -4.35 9.27
C ILE A 364 -1.23 -4.27 8.27
N ARG A 365 -1.58 -3.95 7.01
CA ARG A 365 -0.66 -3.97 5.86
C ARG A 365 -0.25 -2.59 5.37
N GLY A 366 -0.99 -1.56 5.70
CA GLY A 366 -0.70 -0.18 5.33
C GLY A 366 -0.83 0.75 6.52
N LEU A 367 0.14 1.64 6.70
CA LEU A 367 0.14 2.68 7.72
C LEU A 367 0.65 3.98 7.10
N LYS A 368 -0.07 5.07 7.31
CA LYS A 368 0.34 6.42 6.91
C LYS A 368 -0.14 7.43 7.93
N PHE A 369 0.72 8.39 8.29
CA PHE A 369 0.29 9.60 8.98
C PHE A 369 0.00 10.72 7.97
N SER A 370 -0.98 11.56 8.27
CA SER A 370 -1.16 12.83 7.56
C SER A 370 0.01 13.76 7.88
N SER A 371 0.36 14.64 6.94
CA SER A 371 1.54 15.52 7.06
C SER A 371 1.45 16.49 8.24
N ASP A 372 0.22 16.84 8.66
CA ASP A 372 -0.04 17.66 9.86
C ASP A 372 -0.02 16.85 11.17
N GLY A 373 0.19 15.53 11.09
CA GLY A 373 0.24 14.63 12.24
C GLY A 373 -1.11 14.34 12.91
N ARG A 374 -2.19 14.96 12.44
CA ARG A 374 -3.49 14.82 13.10
C ARG A 374 -4.11 13.43 12.90
N PHE A 375 -3.94 12.83 11.75
CA PHE A 375 -4.57 11.56 11.42
C PHE A 375 -3.55 10.48 11.10
N MET A 376 -3.88 9.26 11.53
CA MET A 376 -3.22 8.03 11.08
C MET A 376 -4.23 7.16 10.34
N ALA A 377 -3.91 6.79 9.10
CA ALA A 377 -4.66 5.80 8.35
C ALA A 377 -4.00 4.42 8.51
N MET A 378 -4.83 3.42 8.78
CA MET A 378 -4.47 2.03 8.99
C MET A 378 -5.30 1.17 8.03
N ALA A 379 -4.65 0.45 7.11
CA ALA A 379 -5.32 -0.40 6.14
C ALA A 379 -5.12 -1.88 6.46
N GLU A 380 -6.21 -2.62 6.42
CA GLU A 380 -6.22 -4.07 6.41
C GLU A 380 -5.89 -4.61 5.00
N PRO A 381 -5.67 -5.92 4.79
CA PRO A 381 -5.37 -6.45 3.46
C PRO A 381 -6.51 -6.21 2.48
N ALA A 382 -7.74 -6.21 2.98
CA ALA A 382 -8.96 -5.99 2.21
C ALA A 382 -10.03 -5.31 3.07
N ASP A 383 -10.99 -4.69 2.41
CA ASP A 383 -12.30 -4.28 2.90
C ASP A 383 -12.31 -3.09 3.90
N PHE A 384 -11.27 -2.88 4.71
CA PHE A 384 -11.32 -1.87 5.77
C PHE A 384 -10.10 -0.96 5.79
N VAL A 385 -10.37 0.34 5.86
CA VAL A 385 -9.38 1.38 6.21
C VAL A 385 -9.89 2.14 7.42
N HIS A 386 -9.05 2.27 8.43
CA HIS A 386 -9.36 2.98 9.67
C HIS A 386 -8.57 4.29 9.71
N ILE A 387 -9.23 5.40 10.01
CA ILE A 387 -8.61 6.71 10.22
C ILE A 387 -8.74 7.03 11.70
N CYS A 388 -7.61 7.16 12.37
CA CYS A 388 -7.53 7.41 13.81
C CYS A 388 -7.09 8.86 14.05
N ASP A 389 -7.77 9.59 14.93
CA ASP A 389 -7.44 10.96 15.32
C ASP A 389 -6.38 10.96 16.43
N ALA A 390 -5.15 11.36 16.10
CA ALA A 390 -4.04 11.44 17.05
C ALA A 390 -4.29 12.48 18.16
N THR A 391 -5.06 13.53 17.89
CA THR A 391 -5.38 14.55 18.91
C THR A 391 -6.31 14.03 20.00
N SER A 392 -7.06 12.99 19.71
CA SER A 392 -7.91 12.27 20.69
C SER A 392 -7.17 11.08 21.34
N ASP A 393 -5.83 11.06 21.24
CA ASP A 393 -5.02 9.91 21.64
C ASP A 393 -5.49 8.62 20.94
N TYR A 394 -5.82 8.72 19.65
CA TYR A 394 -6.32 7.61 18.80
C TYR A 394 -7.63 6.98 19.28
N TYR A 395 -8.38 7.67 20.14
CA TYR A 395 -9.66 7.18 20.65
C TYR A 395 -10.78 7.32 19.62
N CYS A 396 -10.86 8.46 18.91
CA CYS A 396 -11.87 8.68 17.88
C CYS A 396 -11.40 8.10 16.55
N THR A 397 -12.25 7.26 15.92
CA THR A 397 -11.92 6.60 14.65
C THR A 397 -13.06 6.71 13.63
N GLN A 398 -12.66 6.82 12.36
CA GLN A 398 -13.53 6.63 11.21
C GLN A 398 -13.16 5.31 10.53
N GLU A 399 -14.15 4.50 10.17
CA GLU A 399 -13.99 3.31 9.36
C GLU A 399 -14.50 3.58 7.93
N ILE A 400 -13.68 3.28 6.94
CA ILE A 400 -14.06 3.20 5.53
C ILE A 400 -14.30 1.72 5.24
N ASP A 401 -15.55 1.37 4.95
CA ASP A 401 -16.01 0.03 4.64
C ASP A 401 -16.20 -0.07 3.12
N LEU A 402 -15.35 -0.84 2.47
CA LEU A 402 -15.32 -1.08 1.02
C LEU A 402 -15.22 -2.60 0.73
N PHE A 403 -15.17 -2.99 -0.53
CA PHE A 403 -15.00 -4.39 -0.93
C PHE A 403 -13.81 -4.51 -1.88
N GLY A 404 -12.97 -5.51 -1.62
CA GLY A 404 -11.79 -5.82 -2.42
C GLY A 404 -10.47 -5.63 -1.66
N GLU A 405 -9.38 -6.06 -2.28
CA GLU A 405 -8.05 -5.99 -1.68
C GLU A 405 -7.46 -4.58 -1.76
N ILE A 406 -6.86 -4.13 -0.67
CA ILE A 406 -6.28 -2.78 -0.58
C ILE A 406 -4.82 -2.85 -0.98
N ALA A 407 -4.50 -2.29 -2.15
CA ALA A 407 -3.15 -2.24 -2.70
C ALA A 407 -2.27 -1.17 -2.06
N GLY A 408 -2.89 -0.15 -1.49
CA GLY A 408 -2.19 0.92 -0.80
C GLY A 408 -3.11 2.05 -0.39
N ILE A 409 -2.62 2.87 0.54
CA ILE A 409 -3.25 4.09 1.01
C ILE A 409 -2.22 5.23 1.00
N SER A 410 -2.66 6.44 0.72
CA SER A 410 -1.80 7.62 0.79
C SER A 410 -2.59 8.88 1.09
N PHE A 411 -2.13 9.66 2.07
CA PHE A 411 -2.58 11.04 2.21
C PHE A 411 -1.89 11.92 1.17
N SER A 412 -2.56 12.98 0.73
CA SER A 412 -1.91 14.09 0.03
C SER A 412 -0.98 14.85 0.97
N LEU A 413 0.01 15.54 0.40
CA LEU A 413 1.02 16.28 1.20
C LEU A 413 0.41 17.41 2.05
N ASP A 414 -0.72 17.98 1.61
CA ASP A 414 -1.49 19.00 2.35
C ASP A 414 -2.49 18.40 3.36
N SER A 415 -2.54 17.07 3.47
CA SER A 415 -3.49 16.33 4.31
C SER A 415 -4.98 16.52 3.94
N GLU A 416 -5.28 17.13 2.79
CA GLU A 416 -6.64 17.44 2.37
C GLU A 416 -7.34 16.27 1.65
N ALA A 417 -6.57 15.30 1.14
CA ALA A 417 -7.11 14.10 0.51
C ALA A 417 -6.48 12.83 1.08
N LEU A 418 -7.28 11.76 1.12
CA LEU A 418 -6.85 10.38 1.34
C LEU A 418 -7.25 9.56 0.12
N PHE A 419 -6.31 8.84 -0.43
CA PHE A 419 -6.51 7.92 -1.55
C PHE A 419 -6.39 6.47 -1.08
N VAL A 420 -7.28 5.62 -1.63
CA VAL A 420 -7.29 4.17 -1.39
C VAL A 420 -7.31 3.45 -2.73
N GLY A 421 -6.28 2.68 -3.01
CA GLY A 421 -6.22 1.81 -4.19
C GLY A 421 -6.82 0.45 -3.89
N VAL A 422 -7.83 0.06 -4.65
CA VAL A 422 -8.50 -1.23 -4.52
C VAL A 422 -8.15 -2.11 -5.71
N ALA A 423 -7.58 -3.27 -5.44
CA ALA A 423 -7.34 -4.32 -6.42
C ALA A 423 -8.52 -5.30 -6.37
N ASP A 424 -9.22 -5.40 -7.47
CA ASP A 424 -10.34 -6.32 -7.66
C ASP A 424 -10.55 -6.55 -9.15
N ARG A 425 -10.98 -7.73 -9.55
CA ARG A 425 -11.16 -8.07 -10.96
C ARG A 425 -12.22 -7.20 -11.62
N THR A 426 -13.36 -7.00 -10.96
CA THR A 426 -14.53 -6.31 -11.49
C THR A 426 -14.65 -4.87 -10.99
N TYR A 427 -14.43 -4.65 -9.69
CA TYR A 427 -14.65 -3.36 -9.01
C TYR A 427 -13.36 -2.70 -8.53
N GLY A 428 -12.19 -3.17 -9.03
CA GLY A 428 -10.92 -2.51 -8.78
C GLY A 428 -10.94 -1.05 -9.22
N SER A 429 -10.48 -0.15 -8.35
CA SER A 429 -10.61 1.29 -8.53
C SER A 429 -9.69 2.09 -7.63
N LEU A 430 -9.56 3.37 -7.91
CA LEU A 430 -8.96 4.36 -7.04
C LEU A 430 -10.09 5.18 -6.39
N LEU A 431 -10.15 5.16 -5.08
CA LEU A 431 -11.09 5.92 -4.26
C LEU A 431 -10.40 7.17 -3.70
N GLU A 432 -11.07 8.31 -3.79
CA GLU A 432 -10.64 9.59 -3.25
C GLU A 432 -11.60 10.02 -2.13
N PHE A 433 -11.02 10.44 -1.00
CA PHE A 433 -11.76 10.99 0.13
C PHE A 433 -11.16 12.35 0.48
N ASN A 434 -12.02 13.37 0.62
CA ASN A 434 -11.59 14.71 0.97
C ASN A 434 -11.79 14.99 2.45
N ARG A 435 -10.83 15.68 3.05
CA ARG A 435 -10.87 16.09 4.45
C ARG A 435 -12.11 16.94 4.70
N ARG A 436 -12.80 16.63 5.77
CA ARG A 436 -13.96 17.39 6.21
C ARG A 436 -13.50 18.63 6.94
N ASN A 437 -13.77 19.81 6.36
CA ASN A 437 -13.51 21.06 7.02
C ASN A 437 -14.51 21.27 8.16
N GLN A 438 -14.02 21.56 9.35
CA GLN A 438 -14.87 21.82 10.54
C GLN A 438 -15.59 23.18 10.50
N PHE A 439 -15.52 23.92 9.40
CA PHE A 439 -16.21 25.20 9.23
C PHE A 439 -17.69 25.03 8.84
N HIS A 440 -18.46 24.20 9.61
CA HIS A 440 -19.90 24.10 9.44
C HIS A 440 -20.65 25.17 10.29
N PHE A 441 -20.23 26.41 10.28
CA PHE A 441 -21.10 27.50 10.78
C PHE A 441 -22.11 27.97 9.74
N LEU A 442 -22.01 27.55 8.48
CA LEU A 442 -22.92 28.00 7.40
C LEU A 442 -23.95 26.97 6.92
N ASP A 443 -23.76 25.67 7.21
CA ASP A 443 -24.71 24.64 6.75
C ASP A 443 -25.92 24.44 7.67
N SER A 444 -26.01 25.21 8.75
CA SER A 444 -27.19 25.19 9.65
C SER A 444 -28.25 26.22 9.29
N PHE A 445 -28.11 26.94 8.19
CA PHE A 445 -29.05 27.97 7.73
C PHE A 445 -29.71 27.68 6.38
N PHE A 446 -29.61 26.45 5.85
CA PHE A 446 -30.38 26.08 4.66
C PHE A 446 -31.14 24.78 4.87
#